data_1b6ebf846e18b4dbe6e08f188e0da295
#
_entry.id   1b6ebf846e18b4dbe6e08f188e0da295
#
_cell.length_a   1.000
_cell.length_b   1.000
_cell.length_c   1.000
_cell.angle_alpha   90.00
_cell.angle_beta   90.00
_cell.angle_gamma   90.00
#
_symmetry.space_group_name_H-M   'P 1'
#
loop_
_entity.id
_entity.type
_entity.pdbx_description
1 polymer ?
#
loop_
_entity_poly.entity_id
_entity_poly.type
_entity_poly.pdbx_seq_one_letter_code
_entity_poly.pdbx_strand_id
1 'polypeptide(L)' 'MGADDRQVGGDHYKSLAVEPWAAMQAWMTPEEFRGFLKGNVIKYLARTKGPNDIQKAHHYMEKLLEVTSGKD' A
#
# COMPACT_ATOMS: atom_id res chain seq x y z
N MET A 1 -4.16 -19.86 13.36
CA MET A 1 -4.07 -19.68 12.98
C MET A 1 -3.71 -19.17 12.49
N GLY A 2 -3.67 -19.39 12.53
CA GLY A 2 -3.78 -19.00 11.78
C GLY A 2 -3.01 -18.15 10.98
N ALA A 3 -3.58 -17.64 10.13
CA ALA A 3 -2.98 -16.83 9.29
C ALA A 3 -2.23 -15.87 9.98
N ASP A 4 -2.78 -15.56 10.94
CA ASP A 4 -2.21 -14.57 11.56
C ASP A 4 -0.96 -14.84 12.12
N ASP A 5 -0.83 -15.83 12.69
CA ASP A 5 0.31 -15.95 13.40
C ASP A 5 1.47 -15.93 12.60
N ARG A 6 1.35 -16.27 11.43
CA ARG A 6 2.42 -16.34 10.78
C ARG A 6 2.84 -15.15 10.29
N GLN A 7 2.19 -14.39 10.02
CA GLN A 7 2.61 -13.41 9.47
C GLN A 7 3.08 -12.47 10.20
N VAL A 8 3.08 -12.69 11.15
CA VAL A 8 3.33 -11.86 11.95
C VAL A 8 4.38 -10.99 11.74
N GLY A 9 5.26 -10.99 11.27
CA GLY A 9 6.23 -10.05 11.21
C GLY A 9 6.44 -9.47 9.90
N GLY A 10 7.03 -8.35 9.80
CA GLY A 10 7.40 -7.76 8.55
C GLY A 10 8.41 -8.57 7.80
N ASP A 11 9.14 -9.39 8.49
CA ASP A 11 10.09 -10.24 7.81
C ASP A 11 9.42 -11.19 6.87
N HIS A 12 8.20 -11.57 7.17
CA HIS A 12 7.47 -12.44 6.26
C HIS A 12 7.26 -11.77 4.92
N TYR A 13 6.93 -10.49 4.94
CA TYR A 13 6.75 -9.76 3.70
C TYR A 13 8.06 -9.65 2.94
N LYS A 14 9.15 -9.51 3.64
CA LYS A 14 10.43 -9.37 2.95
C LYS A 14 10.80 -10.62 2.19
N SER A 15 10.32 -11.76 2.64
CA SER A 15 10.65 -12.99 1.95
C SER A 15 9.67 -13.32 0.83
N LEU A 16 8.62 -12.53 0.65
CA LEU A 16 7.68 -12.78 -0.42
C LEU A 16 8.14 -12.08 -1.67
N ALA A 17 7.82 -12.67 -2.78
CA ALA A 17 8.16 -12.07 -4.05
C ALA A 17 7.21 -10.93 -4.42
N VAL A 18 6.04 -10.88 -3.80
CA VAL A 18 5.01 -9.93 -4.19
C VAL A 18 4.73 -9.00 -3.06
N GLU A 19 4.76 -7.72 -3.33
CA GLU A 19 4.44 -6.75 -2.31
C GLU A 19 2.95 -6.71 -2.07
N PRO A 20 2.52 -6.31 -0.88
CA PRO A 20 1.09 -6.31 -0.55
C PRO A 20 0.24 -5.52 -1.53
N TRP A 21 0.70 -4.37 -1.99
CA TRP A 21 -0.14 -3.59 -2.88
C TRP A 21 -0.21 -4.22 -4.27
N ALA A 22 0.79 -5.03 -4.66
CA ALA A 22 0.71 -5.72 -5.93
C ALA A 22 -0.39 -6.79 -5.90
N ALA A 23 -0.52 -7.47 -4.78
CA ALA A 23 -1.60 -8.43 -4.61
C ALA A 23 -2.95 -7.73 -4.63
N MET A 24 -3.05 -6.59 -3.97
CA MET A 24 -4.29 -5.85 -3.97
C MET A 24 -4.65 -5.36 -5.35
N GLN A 25 -3.66 -4.90 -6.11
CA GLN A 25 -3.91 -4.44 -7.46
C GLN A 25 -4.43 -5.57 -8.34
N ALA A 26 -3.90 -6.77 -8.14
CA ALA A 26 -4.33 -7.91 -8.94
C ALA A 26 -5.77 -8.34 -8.62
N TRP A 27 -6.20 -8.13 -7.39
CA TRP A 27 -7.50 -8.63 -6.97
C TRP A 27 -8.59 -7.57 -6.92
N MET A 28 -8.23 -6.31 -6.94
CA MET A 28 -9.19 -5.22 -6.87
C MET A 28 -9.48 -4.69 -8.26
N THR A 29 -10.64 -4.11 -8.42
CA THR A 29 -10.89 -3.36 -9.65
C THR A 29 -10.01 -2.12 -9.63
N PRO A 30 -9.79 -1.49 -10.79
CA PRO A 30 -9.00 -0.26 -10.81
C PRO A 30 -9.54 0.82 -9.89
N GLU A 31 -10.85 0.95 -9.78
CA GLU A 31 -11.40 1.96 -8.90
C GLU A 31 -11.17 1.63 -7.45
N GLU A 32 -11.30 0.35 -7.10
CA GLU A 32 -11.04 -0.07 -5.73
C GLU A 32 -9.60 0.16 -5.35
N PHE A 33 -8.70 -0.13 -6.27
CA PHE A 33 -7.29 0.02 -5.97
C PHE A 33 -6.91 1.49 -5.82
N ARG A 34 -7.48 2.36 -6.65
CA ARG A 34 -7.24 3.80 -6.50
C ARG A 34 -7.78 4.28 -5.16
N GLY A 35 -8.93 3.78 -4.74
CA GLY A 35 -9.48 4.12 -3.44
C GLY A 35 -8.59 3.68 -2.29
N PHE A 36 -8.03 2.48 -2.40
CA PHE A 36 -7.10 1.97 -1.41
C PHE A 36 -5.87 2.87 -1.30
N LEU A 37 -5.30 3.26 -2.43
CA LEU A 37 -4.12 4.12 -2.42
C LEU A 37 -4.45 5.49 -1.85
N LYS A 38 -5.56 6.06 -2.27
CA LYS A 38 -5.97 7.36 -1.79
C LYS A 38 -6.22 7.35 -0.29
N GLY A 39 -6.86 6.29 0.20
CA GLY A 39 -7.11 6.16 1.62
C GLY A 39 -5.83 6.10 2.42
N ASN A 40 -4.81 5.42 1.88
CA ASN A 40 -3.53 5.35 2.58
C ASN A 40 -2.80 6.67 2.57
N VAL A 41 -2.88 7.43 1.48
CA VAL A 41 -2.30 8.76 1.45
C VAL A 41 -2.93 9.62 2.53
N ILE A 42 -4.25 9.61 2.62
CA ILE A 42 -4.97 10.41 3.61
C ILE A 42 -4.59 9.97 5.01
N LYS A 43 -4.54 8.65 5.24
CA LYS A 43 -4.22 8.13 6.55
C LYS A 43 -2.86 8.60 7.03
N TYR A 44 -1.86 8.48 6.18
CA TYR A 44 -0.51 8.83 6.62
C TYR A 44 -0.31 10.33 6.71
N LEU A 45 -0.98 11.11 5.86
CA LEU A 45 -0.92 12.55 5.99
C LEU A 45 -1.60 13.02 7.26
N ALA A 46 -2.69 12.36 7.65
CA ALA A 46 -3.38 12.74 8.87
C ALA A 46 -2.57 12.39 10.11
N ARG A 47 -1.80 11.30 10.04
CA ARG A 47 -1.02 10.93 11.21
C ARG A 47 0.18 11.82 11.41
N THR A 48 0.97 11.94 10.41
CA THR A 48 2.20 12.76 10.37
C THR A 48 2.94 12.83 11.69
N LYS A 49 3.15 11.66 12.28
CA LYS A 49 3.87 11.63 13.52
C LYS A 49 5.34 11.78 13.35
N GLY A 50 5.83 11.59 12.14
CA GLY A 50 7.25 11.72 11.88
C GLY A 50 7.50 11.60 10.41
N PRO A 51 8.77 11.66 9.99
CA PRO A 51 9.09 11.62 8.57
C PRO A 51 8.66 10.34 7.89
N ASN A 52 8.56 9.25 8.63
CA ASN A 52 8.14 8.00 8.01
C ASN A 52 6.72 8.07 7.49
N ASP A 53 5.83 8.77 8.19
CA ASP A 53 4.46 8.89 7.72
C ASP A 53 4.40 9.71 6.45
N ILE A 54 5.20 10.75 6.35
CA ILE A 54 5.25 11.54 5.13
C ILE A 54 5.82 10.72 3.99
N GLN A 55 6.84 9.94 4.25
CA GLN A 55 7.43 9.09 3.21
C GLN A 55 6.45 8.04 2.73
N LYS A 56 5.67 7.47 3.64
CA LYS A 56 4.67 6.49 3.24
C LYS A 56 3.57 7.14 2.41
N ALA A 57 3.12 8.32 2.80
CA ALA A 57 2.11 9.03 2.02
C ALA A 57 2.64 9.31 0.61
N HIS A 58 3.89 9.73 0.51
CA HIS A 58 4.49 10.01 -0.78
C HIS A 58 4.56 8.75 -1.64
N HIS A 59 4.93 7.65 -1.03
CA HIS A 59 5.05 6.38 -1.75
C HIS A 59 3.71 5.94 -2.32
N TYR A 60 2.65 6.01 -1.52
CA TYR A 60 1.33 5.66 -2.01
C TYR A 60 0.84 6.66 -3.07
N MET A 61 1.23 7.92 -2.93
CA MET A 61 0.83 8.92 -3.90
C MET A 61 1.52 8.70 -5.24
N GLU A 62 2.78 8.28 -5.24
CA GLU A 62 3.46 7.96 -6.48
C GLU A 62 2.74 6.84 -7.21
N LYS A 63 2.34 5.80 -6.48
CA LYS A 63 1.63 4.70 -7.12
C LYS A 63 0.26 5.16 -7.62
N LEU A 64 -0.41 5.99 -6.86
CA LEU A 64 -1.69 6.53 -7.28
C LEU A 64 -1.56 7.32 -8.58
N LEU A 65 -0.50 8.09 -8.70
CA LEU A 65 -0.25 8.84 -9.90
C LEU A 65 -0.01 7.91 -11.08
N GLU A 66 0.76 6.84 -10.88
CA GLU A 66 1.00 5.88 -11.95
C GLU A 66 -0.29 5.27 -12.46
N VAL A 67 -1.10 4.75 -11.57
CA VAL A 67 -2.30 4.05 -12.01
C VAL A 67 -3.33 5.02 -12.58
N THR A 68 -3.36 6.24 -12.09
CA THR A 68 -4.29 7.24 -12.58
C THR A 68 -3.88 7.71 -13.98
N SER A 69 -2.59 7.74 -14.25
CA SER A 69 -2.15 8.18 -15.57
C SER A 69 -2.07 7.04 -16.57
N GLY A 70 -2.45 5.85 -16.15
CA GLY A 70 -2.49 4.73 -17.10
C GLY A 70 -1.17 4.11 -17.40
N LYS A 71 -0.17 4.33 -16.57
CA LYS A 71 1.13 3.77 -16.84
C LYS A 71 1.35 2.45 -16.18
N ASP A 72 0.39 2.00 -15.42
CA ASP A 72 0.53 0.75 -14.75
C ASP A 72 -0.39 -0.32 -15.36
#